data_e818615dfae187818a17219211c1beb7
#
_entry.id   e818615dfae187818a17219211c1beb7
#
_cell.length_a   1.000
_cell.length_b   1.000
_cell.length_c   1.000
_cell.angle_alpha   90.00
_cell.angle_beta   90.00
_cell.angle_gamma   90.00
#
_symmetry.space_group_name_H-M   'P 1'
#
loop_
_entity.id
_entity.type
_entity.pdbx_description
1 polymer ?
#
loop_
_entity_poly.entity_id
_entity_poly.type
_entity_poly.pdbx_seq_one_letter_code
_entity_poly.pdbx_strand_id
1 'polypeptide(L)'
;AGLHDILDESQVQALNAKVAIQGLSFQEVAADFLRANSGRLGISEQDIAKSATPTVQSPWVAPLWGHFVRHLQLTGSALFAAIAIGLGISLLVYRRQRLAEIVVYLCGLMQTIPSLALLALMIPIFGIGFLPAIIALFLYSLLPIVRNAITALANTDPTLVRVSAALGLSGWEQLRYLRLPLATPAIFAGIRTAAVISIGTATLAAFIGAGGLGEPIVVGLSLNDTNMILRGAIPAAVLAIAVELVFAALERKVSPPR
;
A
#
# COMPACT_ATOMS: atom_id res chain seq x y z
N ALA A 1 14.54 -17.61 36.87
CA ALA A 1 15.08 -18.08 35.58
C ALA A 1 14.20 -17.51 34.45
N GLY A 2 14.82 -16.86 33.47
CA GLY A 2 14.06 -16.32 32.35
C GLY A 2 13.81 -17.39 31.28
N LEU A 3 12.86 -17.19 30.39
CA LEU A 3 12.62 -18.05 29.21
C LEU A 3 13.90 -18.29 28.40
N HIS A 4 14.86 -17.37 28.47
CA HIS A 4 16.16 -17.42 27.82
C HIS A 4 17.04 -18.62 28.29
N ASP A 5 16.85 -19.10 29.52
CA ASP A 5 17.63 -20.22 30.08
C ASP A 5 16.99 -21.58 29.76
N ILE A 6 15.82 -21.60 29.14
CA ILE A 6 15.02 -22.81 28.93
C ILE A 6 14.79 -23.09 27.44
N LEU A 7 14.90 -22.06 26.57
CA LEU A 7 14.72 -22.18 25.12
C LEU A 7 16.06 -22.01 24.41
N ASP A 8 16.58 -23.10 23.90
CA ASP A 8 17.68 -23.08 22.93
C ASP A 8 17.15 -23.16 21.49
N GLU A 9 18.04 -22.94 20.52
CA GLU A 9 17.66 -22.92 19.09
C GLU A 9 17.09 -24.28 18.64
N SER A 10 17.60 -25.38 19.16
CA SER A 10 17.14 -26.73 18.82
C SER A 10 15.73 -27.00 19.32
N GLN A 11 15.41 -26.48 20.50
CA GLN A 11 14.07 -26.58 21.08
C GLN A 11 13.05 -25.72 20.34
N VAL A 12 13.45 -24.50 19.92
CA VAL A 12 12.58 -23.65 19.09
C VAL A 12 12.29 -24.32 17.75
N GLN A 13 13.30 -24.93 17.13
CA GLN A 13 13.12 -25.70 15.89
C GLN A 13 12.19 -26.90 16.09
N ALA A 14 12.33 -27.62 17.21
CA ALA A 14 11.46 -28.77 17.52
C ALA A 14 10.00 -28.35 17.78
N LEU A 15 9.77 -27.21 18.45
CA LEU A 15 8.43 -26.65 18.68
C LEU A 15 7.80 -26.20 17.36
N ASN A 16 8.56 -25.53 16.50
CA ASN A 16 8.11 -25.12 15.17
C ASN A 16 7.79 -26.34 14.29
N ALA A 17 8.58 -27.40 14.37
CA ALA A 17 8.33 -28.65 13.63
C ALA A 17 6.99 -29.30 14.05
N LYS A 18 6.61 -29.25 15.34
CA LYS A 18 5.29 -29.74 15.77
C LYS A 18 4.15 -28.99 15.12
N VAL A 19 4.25 -27.69 14.99
CA VAL A 19 3.25 -26.87 14.29
C VAL A 19 3.25 -27.16 12.79
N ALA A 20 4.43 -27.11 12.15
CA ALA A 20 4.55 -27.17 10.68
C ALA A 20 4.32 -28.58 10.12
N ILE A 21 4.76 -29.64 10.82
CA ILE A 21 4.74 -31.03 10.34
C ILE A 21 3.58 -31.81 10.93
N GLN A 22 3.28 -31.62 12.22
CA GLN A 22 2.23 -32.37 12.92
C GLN A 22 0.88 -31.65 12.90
N GLY A 23 0.81 -30.39 12.42
CA GLY A 23 -0.43 -29.63 12.29
C GLY A 23 -1.03 -29.19 13.64
N LEU A 24 -0.26 -29.23 14.73
CA LEU A 24 -0.71 -28.76 16.03
C LEU A 24 -0.81 -27.22 16.04
N SER A 25 -1.78 -26.69 16.78
CA SER A 25 -1.88 -25.24 16.94
C SER A 25 -0.74 -24.69 17.80
N PHE A 26 -0.34 -23.43 17.57
CA PHE A 26 0.66 -22.75 18.40
C PHE A 26 0.28 -22.77 19.89
N GLN A 27 -1.03 -22.67 20.20
CA GLN A 27 -1.53 -22.70 21.58
C GLN A 27 -1.32 -24.07 22.26
N GLU A 28 -1.57 -25.16 21.52
CA GLU A 28 -1.34 -26.51 22.02
C GLU A 28 0.14 -26.76 22.26
N VAL A 29 0.99 -26.41 21.31
CA VAL A 29 2.44 -26.56 21.41
C VAL A 29 3.00 -25.70 22.56
N ALA A 30 2.53 -24.45 22.70
CA ALA A 30 2.92 -23.57 23.81
C ALA A 30 2.44 -24.10 25.18
N ALA A 31 1.20 -24.57 25.28
CA ALA A 31 0.67 -25.15 26.53
C ALA A 31 1.44 -26.40 26.93
N ASP A 32 1.77 -27.27 26.00
CA ASP A 32 2.58 -28.47 26.25
C ASP A 32 4.00 -28.14 26.70
N PHE A 33 4.62 -27.15 26.08
CA PHE A 33 5.94 -26.64 26.48
C PHE A 33 5.91 -26.05 27.89
N LEU A 34 4.89 -25.25 28.23
CA LEU A 34 4.72 -24.64 29.55
C LEU A 34 4.45 -25.69 30.61
N ARG A 35 3.62 -26.72 30.33
CA ARG A 35 3.39 -27.85 31.23
C ARG A 35 4.68 -28.64 31.52
N ALA A 36 5.43 -28.95 30.47
CA ALA A 36 6.70 -29.68 30.56
C ALA A 36 7.76 -28.93 31.39
N ASN A 37 7.71 -27.59 31.41
CA ASN A 37 8.68 -26.76 32.13
C ASN A 37 8.08 -25.98 33.30
N SER A 38 6.88 -26.32 33.76
CA SER A 38 6.15 -25.62 34.83
C SER A 38 6.94 -25.48 36.13
N GLY A 39 7.64 -26.54 36.54
CA GLY A 39 8.48 -26.52 37.73
C GLY A 39 9.70 -25.60 37.65
N ARG A 40 10.30 -25.43 36.44
CA ARG A 40 11.45 -24.54 36.21
C ARG A 40 11.03 -23.07 36.06
N LEU A 41 9.83 -22.84 35.54
CA LEU A 41 9.26 -21.51 35.32
C LEU A 41 8.51 -20.98 36.55
N GLY A 42 8.18 -21.82 37.54
CA GLY A 42 7.39 -21.43 38.68
C GLY A 42 5.93 -21.06 38.32
N ILE A 43 5.40 -21.62 37.23
CA ILE A 43 4.06 -21.33 36.69
C ILE A 43 3.12 -22.43 37.18
N SER A 44 1.96 -22.07 37.75
CA SER A 44 0.95 -23.03 38.17
C SER A 44 0.16 -23.59 36.96
N GLU A 45 -0.37 -24.82 37.14
CA GLU A 45 -1.28 -25.38 36.11
C GLU A 45 -2.50 -24.51 35.85
N GLN A 46 -2.96 -23.76 36.87
CA GLN A 46 -4.07 -22.82 36.73
C GLN A 46 -3.71 -21.63 35.80
N ASP A 47 -2.48 -21.15 35.85
CA ASP A 47 -2.01 -20.08 34.98
C ASP A 47 -1.84 -20.58 33.53
N ILE A 48 -1.38 -21.82 33.35
CA ILE A 48 -1.29 -22.48 32.05
C ILE A 48 -2.70 -22.72 31.49
N ALA A 49 -3.65 -23.18 32.30
CA ALA A 49 -5.03 -23.37 31.86
C ALA A 49 -5.72 -22.05 31.48
N LYS A 50 -5.45 -20.97 32.22
CA LYS A 50 -5.93 -19.62 31.83
C LYS A 50 -5.33 -19.10 30.51
N SER A 51 -4.07 -19.45 30.26
CA SER A 51 -3.39 -19.08 29.01
C SER A 51 -3.83 -19.96 27.82
N ALA A 52 -4.22 -21.21 28.10
CA ALA A 52 -4.71 -22.16 27.10
C ALA A 52 -6.22 -22.01 26.83
N THR A 53 -7.00 -21.36 27.72
CA THR A 53 -8.36 -20.96 27.34
C THR A 53 -8.24 -19.99 26.18
N PRO A 54 -8.90 -20.28 25.04
CA PRO A 54 -8.97 -19.31 23.96
C PRO A 54 -9.57 -18.06 24.60
N THR A 55 -8.76 -17.02 24.75
CA THR A 55 -9.30 -15.68 25.02
C THR A 55 -10.36 -15.55 23.98
N VAL A 56 -11.63 -15.43 24.40
CA VAL A 56 -12.74 -15.14 23.49
C VAL A 56 -12.24 -13.96 22.68
N GLN A 57 -11.81 -14.26 21.45
CA GLN A 57 -11.17 -13.28 20.59
C GLN A 57 -12.14 -12.14 20.56
N SER A 58 -11.71 -10.97 21.07
CA SER A 58 -12.40 -9.71 20.77
C SER A 58 -12.81 -9.80 19.31
N PRO A 59 -14.07 -9.48 18.96
CA PRO A 59 -14.57 -9.79 17.62
C PRO A 59 -13.49 -9.37 16.63
N TRP A 60 -12.98 -10.34 15.86
CA TRP A 60 -11.84 -10.21 14.93
C TRP A 60 -11.91 -8.97 14.02
N VAL A 61 -13.08 -8.37 13.96
CA VAL A 61 -13.40 -7.13 13.26
C VAL A 61 -12.72 -5.90 13.89
N ALA A 62 -12.58 -5.82 15.22
CA ALA A 62 -12.01 -4.64 15.87
C ALA A 62 -10.52 -4.42 15.55
N PRO A 63 -9.62 -5.43 15.65
CA PRO A 63 -8.24 -5.26 15.19
C PRO A 63 -8.16 -5.07 13.68
N LEU A 64 -9.02 -5.72 12.87
CA LEU A 64 -9.04 -5.55 11.43
C LEU A 64 -9.41 -4.12 11.02
N TRP A 65 -10.34 -3.48 11.73
CA TRP A 65 -10.71 -2.09 11.47
C TRP A 65 -9.53 -1.14 11.67
N GLY A 66 -8.72 -1.34 12.71
CA GLY A 66 -7.50 -0.56 12.92
C GLY A 66 -6.51 -0.67 11.76
N HIS A 67 -6.26 -1.90 11.28
CA HIS A 67 -5.42 -2.14 10.12
C HIS A 67 -6.00 -1.53 8.84
N PHE A 68 -7.31 -1.60 8.66
CA PHE A 68 -8.00 -1.01 7.51
C PHE A 68 -7.86 0.53 7.49
N VAL A 69 -8.15 1.19 8.61
CA VAL A 69 -7.99 2.65 8.74
C VAL A 69 -6.53 3.06 8.50
N ARG A 70 -5.59 2.32 9.09
CA ARG A 70 -4.16 2.58 8.89
C ARG A 70 -3.75 2.43 7.42
N HIS A 71 -4.29 1.43 6.73
CA HIS A 71 -4.03 1.22 5.31
C HIS A 71 -4.58 2.36 4.44
N LEU A 72 -5.78 2.85 4.75
CA LEU A 72 -6.35 4.03 4.09
C LEU A 72 -5.55 5.30 4.36
N GLN A 73 -5.03 5.48 5.57
CA GLN A 73 -4.16 6.62 5.89
C GLN A 73 -2.86 6.59 5.06
N LEU A 74 -2.22 5.42 4.95
CA LEU A 74 -1.01 5.24 4.14
C LEU A 74 -1.28 5.56 2.66
N THR A 75 -2.25 4.87 2.07
CA THR A 75 -2.56 5.00 0.64
C THR A 75 -3.17 6.36 0.31
N GLY A 76 -4.07 6.86 1.14
CA GLY A 76 -4.73 8.14 0.93
C GLY A 76 -3.77 9.33 1.02
N SER A 77 -2.90 9.37 2.03
CA SER A 77 -1.92 10.46 2.16
C SER A 77 -0.88 10.44 1.04
N ALA A 78 -0.37 9.26 0.67
CA ALA A 78 0.57 9.12 -0.44
C ALA A 78 -0.05 9.51 -1.78
N LEU A 79 -1.27 9.05 -2.04
CA LEU A 79 -2.01 9.35 -3.27
C LEU A 79 -2.36 10.84 -3.36
N PHE A 80 -2.82 11.46 -2.26
CA PHE A 80 -3.11 12.89 -2.22
C PHE A 80 -1.86 13.72 -2.56
N ALA A 81 -0.72 13.41 -1.94
CA ALA A 81 0.54 14.06 -2.24
C ALA A 81 0.96 13.85 -3.71
N ALA A 82 0.80 12.63 -4.24
CA ALA A 82 1.13 12.31 -5.62
C ALA A 82 0.22 13.05 -6.63
N ILE A 83 -1.06 13.19 -6.34
CA ILE A 83 -1.98 13.98 -7.17
C ILE A 83 -1.57 15.45 -7.15
N ALA A 84 -1.39 16.05 -5.97
CA ALA A 84 -1.08 17.47 -5.84
C ALA A 84 0.25 17.83 -6.54
N ILE A 85 1.30 17.07 -6.24
CA ILE A 85 2.65 17.32 -6.78
C ILE A 85 2.73 16.86 -8.24
N GLY A 86 2.23 15.68 -8.58
CA GLY A 86 2.29 15.12 -9.93
C GLY A 86 1.52 15.95 -10.96
N LEU A 87 0.30 16.40 -10.63
CA LEU A 87 -0.45 17.30 -11.51
C LEU A 87 0.22 18.67 -11.58
N GLY A 88 0.71 19.22 -10.47
CA GLY A 88 1.45 20.47 -10.45
C GLY A 88 2.65 20.46 -11.40
N ILE A 89 3.49 19.42 -11.29
CA ILE A 89 4.64 19.21 -12.20
C ILE A 89 4.16 19.07 -13.64
N SER A 90 3.12 18.28 -13.90
CA SER A 90 2.60 18.04 -15.24
C SER A 90 2.13 19.35 -15.91
N LEU A 91 1.42 20.21 -15.15
CA LEU A 91 0.98 21.51 -15.63
C LEU A 91 2.13 22.49 -15.92
N LEU A 92 3.24 22.36 -15.24
CA LEU A 92 4.42 23.20 -15.47
C LEU A 92 5.22 22.78 -16.70
N VAL A 93 5.28 21.45 -16.98
CA VAL A 93 6.20 20.91 -17.99
C VAL A 93 5.54 20.49 -19.30
N TYR A 94 4.20 20.29 -19.38
CA TYR A 94 3.53 19.73 -20.57
C TYR A 94 3.79 20.47 -21.87
N ARG A 95 4.10 21.78 -21.82
CA ARG A 95 4.44 22.61 -22.99
C ARG A 95 5.88 22.45 -23.47
N ARG A 96 6.76 21.88 -22.62
CA ARG A 96 8.19 21.76 -22.89
C ARG A 96 8.53 20.28 -23.04
N GLN A 97 8.46 19.78 -24.27
CA GLN A 97 8.60 18.35 -24.56
C GLN A 97 9.81 17.70 -23.88
N ARG A 98 11.01 18.32 -23.97
CA ARG A 98 12.23 17.77 -23.34
C ARG A 98 12.12 17.65 -21.82
N LEU A 99 11.52 18.65 -21.15
CA LEU A 99 11.32 18.60 -19.70
C LEU A 99 10.27 17.56 -19.32
N ALA A 100 9.20 17.44 -20.11
CA ALA A 100 8.16 16.44 -19.91
C ALA A 100 8.73 15.02 -20.03
N GLU A 101 9.56 14.77 -21.04
CA GLU A 101 10.25 13.48 -21.22
C GLU A 101 11.18 13.16 -20.05
N ILE A 102 11.99 14.13 -19.60
CA ILE A 102 12.87 13.96 -18.44
C ILE A 102 12.08 13.62 -17.16
N VAL A 103 11.00 14.35 -16.90
CA VAL A 103 10.17 14.12 -15.71
C VAL A 103 9.53 12.73 -15.75
N VAL A 104 8.95 12.33 -16.89
CA VAL A 104 8.38 10.99 -17.06
C VAL A 104 9.44 9.90 -16.90
N TYR A 105 10.63 10.12 -17.47
CA TYR A 105 11.75 9.20 -17.35
C TYR A 105 12.22 9.04 -15.90
N LEU A 106 12.39 10.14 -15.17
CA LEU A 106 12.79 10.09 -13.74
C LEU A 106 11.74 9.38 -12.88
N CYS A 107 10.44 9.68 -13.09
CA CYS A 107 9.37 8.93 -12.40
C CYS A 107 9.40 7.43 -12.78
N GLY A 108 9.70 7.11 -14.05
CA GLY A 108 9.84 5.74 -14.52
C GLY A 108 10.99 5.00 -13.85
N LEU A 109 12.15 5.65 -13.70
CA LEU A 109 13.29 5.07 -12.99
C LEU A 109 12.93 4.68 -11.55
N MET A 110 12.13 5.48 -10.85
CA MET A 110 11.70 5.14 -9.49
C MET A 110 10.89 3.84 -9.45
N GLN A 111 10.08 3.57 -10.46
CA GLN A 111 9.30 2.33 -10.55
C GLN A 111 10.13 1.10 -10.99
N THR A 112 11.35 1.26 -11.50
CA THR A 112 12.23 0.12 -11.77
C THR A 112 12.84 -0.48 -10.51
N ILE A 113 12.90 0.29 -9.43
CA ILE A 113 13.36 -0.20 -8.14
C ILE A 113 12.28 -1.14 -7.58
N PRO A 114 12.57 -2.39 -7.16
CA PRO A 114 11.58 -3.24 -6.51
C PRO A 114 10.97 -2.55 -5.28
N SER A 115 9.63 -2.65 -5.13
CA SER A 115 8.91 -1.90 -4.08
C SER A 115 9.43 -2.17 -2.66
N LEU A 116 9.74 -3.42 -2.33
CA LEU A 116 10.31 -3.76 -1.03
C LEU A 116 11.71 -3.16 -0.86
N ALA A 117 12.51 -3.11 -1.93
CA ALA A 117 13.84 -2.49 -1.91
C ALA A 117 13.73 -0.97 -1.70
N LEU A 118 12.78 -0.30 -2.37
CA LEU A 118 12.55 1.13 -2.16
C LEU A 118 12.13 1.43 -0.72
N LEU A 119 11.20 0.63 -0.17
CA LEU A 119 10.79 0.74 1.24
C LEU A 119 11.99 0.60 2.18
N ALA A 120 12.86 -0.40 1.94
CA ALA A 120 14.05 -0.62 2.74
C ALA A 120 15.07 0.52 2.61
N LEU A 121 15.23 1.11 1.42
CA LEU A 121 16.11 2.26 1.18
C LEU A 121 15.66 3.54 1.90
N MET A 122 14.38 3.65 2.24
CA MET A 122 13.87 4.80 3.00
C MET A 122 14.21 4.72 4.49
N ILE A 123 14.49 3.52 5.04
CA ILE A 123 14.77 3.33 6.48
C ILE A 123 15.98 4.12 6.96
N PRO A 124 17.18 4.08 6.33
CA PRO A 124 18.35 4.80 6.80
C PRO A 124 18.20 6.33 6.72
N ILE A 125 17.25 6.83 5.92
CA ILE A 125 17.04 8.27 5.72
C ILE A 125 15.93 8.80 6.64
N PHE A 126 14.82 8.08 6.75
CA PHE A 126 13.60 8.54 7.41
C PHE A 126 13.19 7.69 8.63
N GLY A 127 13.95 6.65 8.97
CA GLY A 127 13.61 5.71 10.03
C GLY A 127 12.59 4.65 9.59
N ILE A 128 11.99 3.96 10.59
CA ILE A 128 11.02 2.87 10.41
C ILE A 128 9.61 3.44 10.56
N GLY A 129 8.63 2.90 9.82
CA GLY A 129 7.21 3.13 10.06
C GLY A 129 6.50 3.97 9.01
N PHE A 130 5.64 4.88 9.45
CA PHE A 130 4.64 5.53 8.59
C PHE A 130 5.23 6.47 7.55
N LEU A 131 6.17 7.33 7.96
CA LEU A 131 6.72 8.37 7.08
C LEU A 131 7.49 7.80 5.88
N PRO A 132 8.47 6.88 6.06
CA PRO A 132 9.17 6.27 4.94
C PRO A 132 8.23 5.50 4.01
N ALA A 133 7.18 4.86 4.56
CA ALA A 133 6.18 4.18 3.75
C ALA A 133 5.41 5.15 2.85
N ILE A 134 4.93 6.28 3.38
CA ILE A 134 4.23 7.30 2.58
C ILE A 134 5.13 7.82 1.45
N ILE A 135 6.40 8.10 1.74
CA ILE A 135 7.34 8.61 0.72
C ILE A 135 7.53 7.58 -0.40
N ALA A 136 7.73 6.31 -0.07
CA ALA A 136 7.86 5.26 -1.07
C ALA A 136 6.59 5.11 -1.90
N LEU A 137 5.41 5.04 -1.27
CA LEU A 137 4.13 4.95 -1.95
C LEU A 137 3.85 6.17 -2.85
N PHE A 138 4.20 7.36 -2.39
CA PHE A 138 4.13 8.59 -3.16
C PHE A 138 4.98 8.50 -4.44
N LEU A 139 6.24 8.08 -4.33
CA LEU A 139 7.14 7.95 -5.48
C LEU A 139 6.61 6.96 -6.52
N TYR A 140 6.05 5.83 -6.08
CA TYR A 140 5.42 4.86 -6.98
C TYR A 140 4.16 5.38 -7.65
N SER A 141 3.41 6.24 -6.97
CA SER A 141 2.17 6.81 -7.49
C SER A 141 2.39 7.93 -8.51
N LEU A 142 3.58 8.53 -8.55
CA LEU A 142 3.88 9.66 -9.44
C LEU A 142 3.82 9.29 -10.92
N LEU A 143 4.43 8.19 -11.34
CA LEU A 143 4.56 7.86 -12.76
C LEU A 143 3.22 7.76 -13.48
N PRO A 144 2.23 6.97 -13.02
CA PRO A 144 0.96 6.86 -13.74
C PRO A 144 0.22 8.20 -13.81
N ILE A 145 0.27 9.02 -12.76
CA ILE A 145 -0.36 10.34 -12.73
C ILE A 145 0.32 11.29 -13.72
N VAL A 146 1.64 11.43 -13.60
CA VAL A 146 2.43 12.36 -14.41
C VAL A 146 2.39 11.98 -15.89
N ARG A 147 2.58 10.70 -16.21
CA ARG A 147 2.57 10.20 -17.59
C ARG A 147 1.23 10.46 -18.26
N ASN A 148 0.12 10.09 -17.62
CA ASN A 148 -1.21 10.30 -18.20
C ASN A 148 -1.56 11.77 -18.34
N ALA A 149 -1.25 12.60 -17.33
CA ALA A 149 -1.54 14.02 -17.35
C ALA A 149 -0.74 14.74 -18.46
N ILE A 150 0.58 14.51 -18.53
CA ILE A 150 1.44 15.13 -19.55
C ILE A 150 1.01 14.70 -20.96
N THR A 151 0.80 13.38 -21.16
CA THR A 151 0.42 12.86 -22.47
C THR A 151 -0.90 13.45 -22.94
N ALA A 152 -1.91 13.52 -22.08
CA ALA A 152 -3.21 14.08 -22.46
C ALA A 152 -3.17 15.58 -22.72
N LEU A 153 -2.45 16.34 -21.90
CA LEU A 153 -2.31 17.80 -22.08
C LEU A 153 -1.49 18.16 -23.33
N ALA A 154 -0.45 17.39 -23.63
CA ALA A 154 0.42 17.63 -24.77
C ALA A 154 -0.23 17.22 -26.10
N ASN A 155 -0.98 16.11 -26.11
CA ASN A 155 -1.60 15.55 -27.33
C ASN A 155 -3.01 16.08 -27.60
N THR A 156 -3.38 17.25 -27.07
CA THR A 156 -4.61 17.94 -27.47
C THR A 156 -4.58 18.21 -28.97
N ASP A 157 -5.70 17.93 -29.68
CA ASP A 157 -5.80 18.11 -31.14
C ASP A 157 -5.27 19.48 -31.56
N PRO A 158 -4.24 19.52 -32.44
CA PRO A 158 -3.65 20.77 -32.90
C PRO A 158 -4.66 21.69 -33.63
N THR A 159 -5.72 21.12 -34.23
CA THR A 159 -6.77 21.89 -34.88
C THR A 159 -7.59 22.66 -33.85
N LEU A 160 -7.98 22.00 -32.75
CA LEU A 160 -8.72 22.67 -31.65
C LEU A 160 -7.85 23.77 -30.99
N VAL A 161 -6.55 23.54 -30.87
CA VAL A 161 -5.62 24.53 -30.32
C VAL A 161 -5.51 25.74 -31.25
N ARG A 162 -5.44 25.54 -32.58
CA ARG A 162 -5.43 26.64 -33.56
C ARG A 162 -6.74 27.42 -33.56
N VAL A 163 -7.87 26.74 -33.54
CA VAL A 163 -9.20 27.38 -33.48
C VAL A 163 -9.34 28.20 -32.21
N SER A 164 -8.93 27.69 -31.08
CA SER A 164 -8.96 28.43 -29.81
C SER A 164 -8.09 29.69 -29.83
N ALA A 165 -6.93 29.61 -30.47
CA ALA A 165 -6.05 30.77 -30.67
C ALA A 165 -6.69 31.80 -31.60
N ALA A 166 -7.33 31.37 -32.70
CA ALA A 166 -8.04 32.24 -33.62
C ALA A 166 -9.26 32.96 -32.99
N LEU A 167 -9.87 32.32 -31.96
CA LEU A 167 -10.91 32.93 -31.12
C LEU A 167 -10.36 33.90 -30.06
N GLY A 168 -9.05 34.13 -30.03
CA GLY A 168 -8.40 35.05 -29.09
C GLY A 168 -8.12 34.47 -27.69
N LEU A 169 -8.28 33.14 -27.46
CA LEU A 169 -8.00 32.57 -26.17
C LEU A 169 -6.51 32.64 -25.84
N SER A 170 -6.21 33.22 -24.68
CA SER A 170 -4.87 33.22 -24.11
C SER A 170 -4.42 31.78 -23.75
N GLY A 171 -3.11 31.59 -23.57
CA GLY A 171 -2.58 30.26 -23.21
C GLY A 171 -3.14 29.66 -21.90
N TRP A 172 -3.56 30.50 -20.96
CA TRP A 172 -4.24 30.06 -19.73
C TRP A 172 -5.69 29.65 -19.98
N GLU A 173 -6.40 30.43 -20.83
CA GLU A 173 -7.77 30.11 -21.22
C GLU A 173 -7.82 28.81 -22.04
N GLN A 174 -6.88 28.61 -22.96
CA GLN A 174 -6.72 27.36 -23.70
C GLN A 174 -6.48 26.17 -22.72
N LEU A 175 -5.64 26.35 -21.70
CA LEU A 175 -5.44 25.31 -20.69
C LEU A 175 -6.75 25.03 -19.94
N ARG A 176 -7.42 26.05 -19.43
CA ARG A 176 -8.59 25.92 -18.57
C ARG A 176 -9.83 25.41 -19.32
N TYR A 177 -10.09 25.94 -20.52
CA TYR A 177 -11.35 25.69 -21.24
C TYR A 177 -11.24 24.61 -22.33
N LEU A 178 -10.03 24.28 -22.77
CA LEU A 178 -9.83 23.30 -23.82
C LEU A 178 -9.02 22.07 -23.31
N ARG A 179 -7.76 22.29 -22.92
CA ARG A 179 -6.85 21.18 -22.64
C ARG A 179 -7.21 20.40 -21.39
N LEU A 180 -7.49 21.07 -20.25
CA LEU A 180 -7.85 20.39 -19.00
C LEU A 180 -9.14 19.59 -19.12
N PRO A 181 -10.26 20.12 -19.65
CA PRO A 181 -11.47 19.32 -19.83
C PRO A 181 -11.24 18.08 -20.71
N LEU A 182 -10.49 18.22 -21.81
CA LEU A 182 -10.18 17.09 -22.69
C LEU A 182 -9.20 16.08 -22.07
N ALA A 183 -8.28 16.56 -21.23
CA ALA A 183 -7.32 15.70 -20.53
C ALA A 183 -7.89 14.99 -19.29
N THR A 184 -9.00 15.49 -18.74
CA THR A 184 -9.56 15.02 -17.48
C THR A 184 -9.78 13.50 -17.43
N PRO A 185 -10.37 12.83 -18.44
CA PRO A 185 -10.55 11.37 -18.38
C PRO A 185 -9.22 10.62 -18.26
N ALA A 186 -8.19 11.03 -18.99
CA ALA A 186 -6.87 10.42 -18.93
C ALA A 186 -6.16 10.69 -17.58
N ILE A 187 -6.35 11.88 -17.00
CA ILE A 187 -5.85 12.22 -15.67
C ILE A 187 -6.50 11.30 -14.63
N PHE A 188 -7.83 11.11 -14.70
CA PHE A 188 -8.54 10.18 -13.80
C PHE A 188 -8.07 8.74 -13.97
N ALA A 189 -7.81 8.27 -15.20
CA ALA A 189 -7.24 6.96 -15.46
C ALA A 189 -5.84 6.81 -14.81
N GLY A 190 -5.00 7.85 -14.88
CA GLY A 190 -3.71 7.87 -14.21
C GLY A 190 -3.82 7.80 -12.68
N ILE A 191 -4.75 8.56 -12.09
CA ILE A 191 -5.02 8.55 -10.65
C ILE A 191 -5.56 7.18 -10.20
N ARG A 192 -6.48 6.58 -10.96
CA ARG A 192 -7.00 5.23 -10.73
C ARG A 192 -5.87 4.21 -10.67
N THR A 193 -5.02 4.19 -11.68
CA THR A 193 -3.87 3.28 -11.73
C THR A 193 -2.94 3.50 -10.53
N ALA A 194 -2.64 4.75 -10.18
CA ALA A 194 -1.83 5.08 -9.01
C ALA A 194 -2.46 4.58 -7.70
N ALA A 195 -3.78 4.75 -7.54
CA ALA A 195 -4.50 4.31 -6.34
C ALA A 195 -4.43 2.79 -6.16
N VAL A 196 -4.67 2.02 -7.22
CA VAL A 196 -4.60 0.55 -7.18
C VAL A 196 -3.18 0.07 -6.88
N ILE A 197 -2.16 0.64 -7.54
CA ILE A 197 -0.74 0.34 -7.25
C ILE A 197 -0.42 0.67 -5.79
N SER A 198 -0.85 1.84 -5.30
CA SER A 198 -0.60 2.27 -3.90
C SER A 198 -1.21 1.30 -2.90
N ILE A 199 -2.45 0.85 -3.09
CA ILE A 199 -3.12 -0.13 -2.20
C ILE A 199 -2.33 -1.45 -2.17
N GLY A 200 -1.95 -1.98 -3.33
CA GLY A 200 -1.16 -3.20 -3.39
C GLY A 200 0.21 -3.06 -2.71
N THR A 201 0.94 -1.98 -3.02
CA THR A 201 2.27 -1.73 -2.47
C THR A 201 2.24 -1.42 -0.96
N ALA A 202 1.16 -0.82 -0.46
CA ALA A 202 0.99 -0.54 0.97
C ALA A 202 0.92 -1.80 1.84
N THR A 203 0.58 -2.97 1.28
CA THR A 203 0.67 -4.24 2.02
C THR A 203 2.11 -4.58 2.37
N LEU A 204 3.07 -4.20 1.52
CA LEU A 204 4.50 -4.39 1.76
C LEU A 204 5.08 -3.40 2.78
N ALA A 205 4.41 -2.28 3.02
CA ALA A 205 4.85 -1.31 4.02
C ALA A 205 4.83 -1.86 5.46
N ALA A 206 4.09 -2.94 5.70
CA ALA A 206 4.10 -3.67 6.96
C ALA A 206 5.50 -4.24 7.30
N PHE A 207 6.32 -4.62 6.30
CA PHE A 207 7.68 -5.10 6.51
C PHE A 207 8.61 -4.06 7.17
N ILE A 208 8.30 -2.78 7.00
CA ILE A 208 9.02 -1.67 7.62
C ILE A 208 8.26 -1.06 8.81
N GLY A 209 7.33 -1.80 9.40
CA GLY A 209 6.58 -1.37 10.59
C GLY A 209 5.56 -0.25 10.36
N ALA A 210 5.11 -0.02 9.13
CA ALA A 210 4.12 1.01 8.85
C ALA A 210 2.68 0.60 9.22
N GLY A 211 2.44 -0.70 9.43
CA GLY A 211 1.13 -1.26 9.74
C GLY A 211 0.24 -1.43 8.51
N GLY A 212 -1.08 -1.36 8.73
CA GLY A 212 -2.08 -1.52 7.67
C GLY A 212 -2.48 -2.97 7.42
N LEU A 213 -3.22 -3.23 6.34
CA LEU A 213 -3.71 -4.57 5.98
C LEU A 213 -2.59 -5.57 5.65
N GLY A 214 -1.37 -5.08 5.42
CA GLY A 214 -0.20 -5.92 5.25
C GLY A 214 0.29 -6.57 6.54
N GLU A 215 0.01 -6.00 7.71
CA GLU A 215 0.51 -6.49 8.99
C GLU A 215 0.01 -7.92 9.31
N PRO A 216 -1.28 -8.25 9.20
CA PRO A 216 -1.74 -9.63 9.34
C PRO A 216 -1.12 -10.58 8.32
N ILE A 217 -0.82 -10.09 7.10
CA ILE A 217 -0.17 -10.91 6.05
C ILE A 217 1.25 -11.27 6.48
N VAL A 218 2.05 -10.28 6.90
CA VAL A 218 3.45 -10.49 7.31
C VAL A 218 3.54 -11.39 8.53
N VAL A 219 2.69 -11.17 9.53
CA VAL A 219 2.65 -12.01 10.74
C VAL A 219 2.19 -13.42 10.38
N GLY A 220 1.15 -13.57 9.57
CA GLY A 220 0.68 -14.88 9.11
C GLY A 220 1.72 -15.66 8.31
N LEU A 221 2.52 -14.97 7.48
CA LEU A 221 3.65 -15.58 6.78
C LEU A 221 4.72 -16.08 7.76
N SER A 222 5.04 -15.29 8.77
CA SER A 222 6.05 -15.65 9.78
C SER A 222 5.62 -16.82 10.67
N LEU A 223 4.31 -16.94 10.93
CA LEU A 223 3.71 -17.99 11.73
C LEU A 223 3.21 -19.19 10.91
N ASN A 224 3.32 -19.15 9.59
CA ASN A 224 2.71 -20.13 8.67
C ASN A 224 1.19 -20.31 8.91
N ASP A 225 0.49 -19.23 9.26
CA ASP A 225 -0.96 -19.20 9.51
C ASP A 225 -1.70 -18.63 8.31
N THR A 226 -2.27 -19.52 7.48
CA THR A 226 -3.04 -19.16 6.29
C THR A 226 -4.27 -18.31 6.64
N ASN A 227 -4.94 -18.55 7.75
CA ASN A 227 -6.11 -17.77 8.16
C ASN A 227 -5.73 -16.30 8.43
N MET A 228 -4.57 -16.10 9.08
CA MET A 228 -4.07 -14.77 9.36
C MET A 228 -3.64 -14.03 8.09
N ILE A 229 -3.01 -14.73 7.13
CA ILE A 229 -2.71 -14.19 5.81
C ILE A 229 -3.99 -13.72 5.11
N LEU A 230 -5.02 -14.55 5.07
CA LEU A 230 -6.29 -14.24 4.40
C LEU A 230 -7.04 -13.08 5.07
N ARG A 231 -6.93 -12.89 6.39
CA ARG A 231 -7.50 -11.74 7.11
C ARG A 231 -6.94 -10.39 6.64
N GLY A 232 -5.72 -10.34 6.15
CA GLY A 232 -5.14 -9.13 5.56
C GLY A 232 -5.35 -9.07 4.04
N ALA A 233 -5.11 -10.19 3.35
CA ALA A 233 -5.11 -10.25 1.89
C ALA A 233 -6.51 -10.01 1.27
N ILE A 234 -7.57 -10.62 1.84
CA ILE A 234 -8.92 -10.46 1.30
C ILE A 234 -9.40 -9.01 1.42
N PRO A 235 -9.34 -8.33 2.60
CA PRO A 235 -9.73 -6.93 2.68
C PRO A 235 -8.90 -6.00 1.80
N ALA A 236 -7.60 -6.25 1.64
CA ALA A 236 -6.74 -5.47 0.76
C ALA A 236 -7.18 -5.61 -0.72
N ALA A 237 -7.47 -6.84 -1.16
CA ALA A 237 -7.96 -7.11 -2.51
C ALA A 237 -9.34 -6.48 -2.75
N VAL A 238 -10.27 -6.61 -1.79
CA VAL A 238 -11.61 -6.00 -1.87
C VAL A 238 -11.49 -4.47 -1.94
N LEU A 239 -10.61 -3.87 -1.14
CA LEU A 239 -10.36 -2.43 -1.18
C LEU A 239 -9.82 -1.99 -2.55
N ALA A 240 -8.85 -2.71 -3.12
CA ALA A 240 -8.31 -2.41 -4.44
C ALA A 240 -9.39 -2.48 -5.53
N ILE A 241 -10.22 -3.53 -5.52
CA ILE A 241 -11.35 -3.69 -6.45
C ILE A 241 -12.38 -2.57 -6.26
N ALA A 242 -12.75 -2.24 -5.01
CA ALA A 242 -13.71 -1.18 -4.73
C ALA A 242 -13.21 0.18 -5.24
N VAL A 243 -11.94 0.50 -5.01
CA VAL A 243 -11.31 1.74 -5.49
C VAL A 243 -11.25 1.76 -7.01
N GLU A 244 -10.87 0.66 -7.67
CA GLU A 244 -10.89 0.52 -9.14
C GLU A 244 -12.30 0.82 -9.70
N LEU A 245 -13.35 0.23 -9.13
CA LEU A 245 -14.72 0.43 -9.58
C LEU A 245 -15.23 1.86 -9.34
N VAL A 246 -14.89 2.45 -8.19
CA VAL A 246 -15.25 3.85 -7.89
C VAL A 246 -14.60 4.80 -8.88
N PHE A 247 -13.30 4.68 -9.12
CA PHE A 247 -12.60 5.53 -10.09
C PHE A 247 -13.09 5.30 -11.52
N ALA A 248 -13.36 4.05 -11.92
CA ALA A 248 -13.94 3.75 -13.22
C ALA A 248 -15.33 4.40 -13.42
N ALA A 249 -16.15 4.43 -12.37
CA ALA A 249 -17.45 5.11 -12.40
C ALA A 249 -17.30 6.65 -12.49
N LEU A 250 -16.34 7.22 -11.75
CA LEU A 250 -16.02 8.66 -11.82
C LEU A 250 -15.50 9.05 -13.21
N GLU A 251 -14.59 8.27 -13.78
CA GLU A 251 -14.04 8.49 -15.12
C GLU A 251 -15.13 8.53 -16.18
N ARG A 252 -16.13 7.60 -16.13
CA ARG A 252 -17.28 7.60 -17.05
C ARG A 252 -18.13 8.86 -16.96
N LYS A 253 -18.29 9.45 -15.77
CA LYS A 253 -19.07 10.69 -15.57
C LYS A 253 -18.35 11.92 -16.11
N VAL A 254 -17.02 11.89 -16.13
CA VAL A 254 -16.18 13.02 -16.57
C VAL A 254 -15.82 12.92 -18.06
N SER A 255 -15.96 11.72 -18.65
CA SER A 255 -15.75 11.54 -20.10
C SER A 255 -16.90 12.20 -20.89
N PRO A 256 -16.59 13.03 -21.90
CA PRO A 256 -17.61 13.62 -22.76
C PRO A 256 -18.41 12.50 -23.44
N PRO A 257 -19.70 12.69 -23.70
CA PRO A 257 -20.49 11.73 -24.47
C PRO A 257 -19.85 11.56 -25.86
N ARG A 258 -19.72 10.30 -26.29
CA ARG A 258 -19.22 9.94 -27.63
C ARG A 258 -20.24 10.29 -28.68
#